data_8fbb6dde42485a6be7e291237c304a18
#
_entry.id   8fbb6dde42485a6be7e291237c304a18
#
_cell.length_a   1.000
_cell.length_b   1.000
_cell.length_c   1.000
_cell.angle_alpha   90.00
_cell.angle_beta   90.00
_cell.angle_gamma   90.00
#
_symmetry.space_group_name_H-M   'P 1'
#
loop_
_entity.id
_entity.type
_entity.pdbx_description
1 polymer ?
#
loop_
_entity_poly.entity_id
_entity_poly.type
_entity_poly.pdbx_seq_one_letter_code
_entity_poly.pdbx_strand_id
1 'polypeptide(L)'
;MHYRPLGHTGAQVSEIGMGCNRLGEKQEPDAHWIGLVHAAVDLGITVFDTAEAYGWGRSETIIGQAIGNRPDVLIASKVSRDRETGAKEWFPERIIARAEDSLRRLQRDTIDIYQLHSPSLAELQQYDWPKAMDTLKQQGKIRFAGVSINDAESGRWLIENGLAEVLQVDYSMLVTAVGDVIFPLAEEHGVGILIRMPMARGVLTGKFTEKTDTEGHRAAMLGEKLDDMIIHARQLAPLAEQHDGSFGQFALRYAVSPKAVSAAIPGARTVEQLTQNVAASNGYGLDAATLAEIAAIQQTW
;
A
#
# COMPACT_ATOMS: atom_id res chain seq x y z
N MET A 1 -12.98 -10.61 8.57
CA MET A 1 -12.35 -9.31 8.23
C MET A 1 -12.65 -8.31 9.32
N HIS A 2 -11.62 -7.65 9.87
CA HIS A 2 -11.73 -6.51 10.77
C HIS A 2 -11.60 -5.20 9.98
N TYR A 3 -12.20 -4.13 10.52
CA TYR A 3 -12.19 -2.81 9.90
C TYR A 3 -11.58 -1.80 10.87
N ARG A 4 -10.84 -0.83 10.34
CA ARG A 4 -10.15 0.19 11.11
C ARG A 4 -10.45 1.59 10.58
N PRO A 5 -10.41 2.62 11.41
CA PRO A 5 -10.52 4.00 10.93
C PRO A 5 -9.34 4.34 10.01
N LEU A 6 -9.61 5.09 8.96
CA LEU A 6 -8.60 5.69 8.10
C LEU A 6 -8.20 7.05 8.69
N GLY A 7 -7.33 7.04 9.71
CA GLY A 7 -7.00 8.24 10.46
C GLY A 7 -8.26 8.96 10.99
N HIS A 8 -8.27 10.28 10.92
CA HIS A 8 -9.42 11.12 11.29
C HIS A 8 -10.33 11.47 10.11
N THR A 9 -10.24 10.78 8.97
CA THR A 9 -11.05 11.05 7.76
C THR A 9 -12.54 10.73 7.93
N GLY A 10 -12.92 10.01 8.97
CA GLY A 10 -14.26 9.47 9.17
C GLY A 10 -14.58 8.21 8.36
N ALA A 11 -13.69 7.77 7.48
CA ALA A 11 -13.85 6.54 6.71
C ALA A 11 -13.33 5.32 7.49
N GLN A 12 -13.92 4.14 7.19
CA GLN A 12 -13.46 2.84 7.68
C GLN A 12 -12.91 2.03 6.51
N VAL A 13 -11.81 1.30 6.73
CA VAL A 13 -11.20 0.41 5.74
C VAL A 13 -10.99 -0.98 6.32
N SER A 14 -11.01 -2.01 5.47
CA SER A 14 -10.61 -3.34 5.89
C SER A 14 -9.14 -3.36 6.30
N GLU A 15 -8.81 -4.02 7.40
CA GLU A 15 -7.45 -4.14 7.95
C GLU A 15 -6.46 -4.71 6.92
N ILE A 16 -6.94 -5.61 6.05
CA ILE A 16 -6.23 -6.10 4.87
C ILE A 16 -6.95 -5.57 3.64
N GLY A 17 -6.25 -4.78 2.86
CA GLY A 17 -6.69 -4.28 1.56
C GLY A 17 -6.10 -5.09 0.41
N MET A 18 -6.28 -4.61 -0.83
CA MET A 18 -5.71 -5.21 -2.02
C MET A 18 -4.78 -4.24 -2.77
N GLY A 19 -3.50 -4.60 -2.88
CA GLY A 19 -2.55 -3.92 -3.75
C GLY A 19 -2.73 -4.41 -5.21
N CYS A 20 -3.11 -3.49 -6.11
CA CYS A 20 -3.56 -3.80 -7.47
C CYS A 20 -2.49 -3.66 -8.55
N ASN A 21 -1.20 -3.55 -8.19
CA ASN A 21 -0.16 -3.38 -9.20
C ASN A 21 -0.03 -4.59 -10.16
N ARG A 22 -0.42 -5.79 -9.72
CA ARG A 22 -0.43 -7.00 -10.55
C ARG A 22 -1.47 -6.95 -11.66
N LEU A 23 -2.58 -6.24 -11.46
CA LEU A 23 -3.60 -6.03 -12.47
C LEU A 23 -3.07 -5.28 -13.70
N GLY A 24 -1.99 -4.53 -13.55
CA GLY A 24 -1.28 -3.89 -14.67
C GLY A 24 -0.45 -4.85 -15.53
N GLU A 25 -0.17 -6.07 -15.04
CA GLU A 25 0.64 -7.07 -15.76
C GLU A 25 -0.20 -7.77 -16.86
N LYS A 26 0.46 -8.14 -17.98
CA LYS A 26 -0.20 -8.74 -19.14
C LYS A 26 -0.16 -10.29 -19.17
N GLN A 27 0.37 -10.92 -18.10
CA GLN A 27 0.51 -12.37 -18.04
C GLN A 27 -0.84 -13.10 -17.98
N GLU A 28 -1.86 -12.43 -17.41
CA GLU A 28 -3.22 -12.98 -17.33
C GLU A 28 -4.21 -12.09 -18.09
N PRO A 29 -5.31 -12.67 -18.60
CA PRO A 29 -6.38 -11.93 -19.26
C PRO A 29 -7.12 -11.03 -18.25
N ASP A 30 -7.77 -9.97 -18.74
CA ASP A 30 -8.51 -9.03 -17.90
C ASP A 30 -9.62 -9.71 -17.07
N ALA A 31 -10.30 -10.73 -17.67
CA ALA A 31 -11.34 -11.50 -16.98
C ALA A 31 -10.83 -12.19 -15.69
N HIS A 32 -9.59 -12.69 -15.67
CA HIS A 32 -8.96 -13.25 -14.47
C HIS A 32 -8.85 -12.21 -13.37
N TRP A 33 -8.34 -11.01 -13.71
CA TRP A 33 -8.15 -9.94 -12.76
C TRP A 33 -9.48 -9.37 -12.25
N ILE A 34 -10.49 -9.24 -13.12
CA ILE A 34 -11.85 -8.83 -12.74
C ILE A 34 -12.44 -9.84 -11.73
N GLY A 35 -12.32 -11.14 -12.02
CA GLY A 35 -12.75 -12.20 -11.10
C GLY A 35 -12.02 -12.13 -9.74
N LEU A 36 -10.72 -11.81 -9.75
CA LEU A 36 -9.93 -11.65 -8.53
C LEU A 36 -10.40 -10.44 -7.70
N VAL A 37 -10.74 -9.32 -8.34
CA VAL A 37 -11.28 -8.13 -7.65
C VAL A 37 -12.66 -8.43 -7.04
N HIS A 38 -13.53 -9.15 -7.76
CA HIS A 38 -14.82 -9.58 -7.21
C HIS A 38 -14.62 -10.48 -5.97
N ALA A 39 -13.75 -11.49 -6.07
CA ALA A 39 -13.43 -12.36 -4.93
C ALA A 39 -12.86 -11.58 -3.74
N ALA A 40 -12.09 -10.51 -3.98
CA ALA A 40 -11.58 -9.65 -2.91
C ALA A 40 -12.73 -8.94 -2.17
N VAL A 41 -13.71 -8.42 -2.90
CA VAL A 41 -14.91 -7.81 -2.29
C VAL A 41 -15.71 -8.84 -1.51
N ASP A 42 -15.92 -10.05 -2.05
CA ASP A 42 -16.66 -11.13 -1.39
C ASP A 42 -15.98 -11.59 -0.09
N LEU A 43 -14.65 -11.48 -0.02
CA LEU A 43 -13.85 -11.72 1.19
C LEU A 43 -13.87 -10.55 2.20
N GLY A 44 -14.58 -9.47 1.90
CA GLY A 44 -14.75 -8.30 2.77
C GLY A 44 -13.64 -7.25 2.66
N ILE A 45 -12.83 -7.26 1.60
CA ILE A 45 -11.87 -6.20 1.31
C ILE A 45 -12.63 -4.95 0.85
N THR A 46 -12.34 -3.81 1.49
CA THR A 46 -12.99 -2.53 1.19
C THR A 46 -12.02 -1.45 0.71
N VAL A 47 -10.71 -1.69 0.69
CA VAL A 47 -9.71 -0.75 0.16
C VAL A 47 -8.87 -1.40 -0.92
N PHE A 48 -8.84 -0.75 -2.10
CA PHE A 48 -8.12 -1.17 -3.29
C PHE A 48 -7.11 -0.11 -3.68
N ASP A 49 -5.81 -0.45 -3.67
CA ASP A 49 -4.73 0.47 -4.00
C ASP A 49 -4.20 0.23 -5.40
N THR A 50 -4.39 1.20 -6.27
CA THR A 50 -3.91 1.22 -7.64
C THR A 50 -3.05 2.45 -7.95
N ALA A 51 -2.65 2.64 -9.18
CA ALA A 51 -1.98 3.83 -9.70
C ALA A 51 -2.09 3.88 -11.23
N GLU A 52 -2.06 5.08 -11.81
CA GLU A 52 -2.00 5.24 -13.27
C GLU A 52 -0.78 4.54 -13.90
N ALA A 53 0.35 4.47 -13.18
CA ALA A 53 1.56 3.78 -13.64
C ALA A 53 1.42 2.26 -13.70
N TYR A 54 0.43 1.66 -13.06
CA TYR A 54 0.27 0.20 -13.05
C TYR A 54 -0.33 -0.28 -14.38
N GLY A 55 0.56 -0.72 -15.28
CA GLY A 55 0.21 -1.04 -16.66
C GLY A 55 -0.27 0.17 -17.46
N TRP A 56 0.12 1.38 -17.03
CA TRP A 56 -0.26 2.65 -17.66
C TRP A 56 -1.77 2.80 -17.83
N GLY A 57 -2.47 2.65 -16.70
CA GLY A 57 -3.92 2.76 -16.59
C GLY A 57 -4.68 1.44 -16.69
N ARG A 58 -4.02 0.32 -17.08
CA ARG A 58 -4.70 -0.99 -17.17
C ARG A 58 -5.29 -1.43 -15.82
N SER A 59 -4.52 -1.28 -14.72
CA SER A 59 -5.02 -1.64 -13.39
C SER A 59 -6.26 -0.83 -13.00
N GLU A 60 -6.29 0.47 -13.26
CA GLU A 60 -7.45 1.31 -13.00
C GLU A 60 -8.65 0.91 -13.88
N THR A 61 -8.43 0.58 -15.15
CA THR A 61 -9.48 0.12 -16.06
C THR A 61 -10.11 -1.20 -15.56
N ILE A 62 -9.30 -2.16 -15.12
CA ILE A 62 -9.79 -3.43 -14.56
C ILE A 62 -10.62 -3.20 -13.30
N ILE A 63 -10.16 -2.34 -12.40
CA ILE A 63 -10.90 -1.97 -11.18
C ILE A 63 -12.23 -1.31 -11.57
N GLY A 64 -12.23 -0.37 -12.51
CA GLY A 64 -13.44 0.29 -13.01
C GLY A 64 -14.47 -0.71 -13.55
N GLN A 65 -14.01 -1.68 -14.36
CA GLN A 65 -14.86 -2.73 -14.90
C GLN A 65 -15.40 -3.69 -13.83
N ALA A 66 -14.59 -3.98 -12.80
CA ALA A 66 -14.96 -4.95 -11.77
C ALA A 66 -15.91 -4.38 -10.73
N ILE A 67 -15.61 -3.21 -10.19
CA ILE A 67 -16.33 -2.65 -9.04
C ILE A 67 -16.96 -1.29 -9.31
N GLY A 68 -16.66 -0.64 -10.42
CA GLY A 68 -17.36 0.57 -10.90
C GLY A 68 -17.80 1.52 -9.78
N ASN A 69 -19.08 1.83 -9.73
CA ASN A 69 -19.67 2.74 -8.73
C ASN A 69 -20.12 2.01 -7.45
N ARG A 70 -19.29 1.11 -6.90
CA ARG A 70 -19.54 0.49 -5.59
C ARG A 70 -19.22 1.48 -4.46
N PRO A 71 -20.21 2.05 -3.74
CA PRO A 71 -19.97 3.04 -2.68
C PRO A 71 -19.39 2.42 -1.40
N ASP A 72 -19.46 1.10 -1.26
CA ASP A 72 -19.00 0.32 -0.13
C ASP A 72 -17.51 -0.01 -0.17
N VAL A 73 -16.81 0.37 -1.24
CA VAL A 73 -15.37 0.19 -1.38
C VAL A 73 -14.66 1.52 -1.65
N LEU A 74 -13.46 1.68 -1.07
CA LEU A 74 -12.60 2.82 -1.28
C LEU A 74 -11.52 2.47 -2.32
N ILE A 75 -11.31 3.37 -3.27
CA ILE A 75 -10.24 3.27 -4.26
C ILE A 75 -9.18 4.32 -3.96
N ALA A 76 -7.95 3.85 -3.73
CA ALA A 76 -6.76 4.67 -3.70
C ALA A 76 -6.06 4.61 -5.05
N SER A 77 -5.90 5.76 -5.72
CA SER A 77 -5.09 5.85 -6.94
C SER A 77 -4.00 6.91 -6.80
N LYS A 78 -3.08 6.96 -7.76
CA LYS A 78 -1.89 7.81 -7.66
C LYS A 78 -1.57 8.46 -8.99
N VAL A 79 -1.28 9.77 -8.95
CA VAL A 79 -0.58 10.44 -10.04
C VAL A 79 0.90 10.06 -9.99
N SER A 80 1.47 9.73 -11.14
CA SER A 80 2.81 9.18 -11.25
C SER A 80 3.70 10.04 -12.18
N ARG A 81 4.93 9.57 -12.38
CA ARG A 81 5.85 10.14 -13.38
C ARG A 81 5.27 10.12 -14.78
N ASP A 82 5.75 10.99 -15.63
CA ASP A 82 5.41 10.98 -17.05
C ASP A 82 5.85 9.67 -17.72
N ARG A 83 5.02 9.15 -18.60
CA ARG A 83 5.28 7.86 -19.26
C ARG A 83 6.43 7.93 -20.25
N GLU A 84 6.54 9.05 -20.98
CA GLU A 84 7.48 9.18 -22.09
C GLU A 84 8.83 9.70 -21.61
N THR A 85 8.78 10.75 -20.76
CA THR A 85 10.00 11.42 -20.27
C THR A 85 10.54 10.84 -18.97
N GLY A 86 9.72 10.12 -18.21
CA GLY A 86 10.04 9.67 -16.86
C GLY A 86 10.03 10.78 -15.81
N ALA A 87 9.76 12.04 -16.21
CA ALA A 87 9.79 13.19 -15.32
C ALA A 87 8.71 13.08 -14.23
N LYS A 88 9.09 13.47 -13.02
CA LYS A 88 8.17 13.65 -11.89
C LYS A 88 7.91 15.14 -11.73
N GLU A 89 6.86 15.61 -12.35
CA GLU A 89 6.43 16.99 -12.32
C GLU A 89 5.06 17.09 -11.67
N TRP A 90 5.00 17.78 -10.54
CA TRP A 90 3.80 17.88 -9.70
C TRP A 90 3.09 19.22 -9.87
N PHE A 91 3.03 19.73 -11.11
CA PHE A 91 2.27 20.94 -11.45
C PHE A 91 0.78 20.71 -11.25
N PRO A 92 0.03 21.68 -10.67
CA PRO A 92 -1.40 21.55 -10.40
C PRO A 92 -2.22 21.11 -11.60
N GLU A 93 -1.99 21.70 -12.76
CA GLU A 93 -2.72 21.41 -13.99
C GLU A 93 -2.54 19.97 -14.44
N ARG A 94 -1.31 19.45 -14.29
CA ARG A 94 -0.99 18.08 -14.61
C ARG A 94 -1.67 17.09 -13.65
N ILE A 95 -1.61 17.36 -12.35
CA ILE A 95 -2.25 16.51 -11.32
C ILE A 95 -3.77 16.43 -11.59
N ILE A 96 -4.41 17.57 -11.88
CA ILE A 96 -5.85 17.64 -12.17
C ILE A 96 -6.18 16.83 -13.44
N ALA A 97 -5.45 17.05 -14.54
CA ALA A 97 -5.69 16.32 -15.79
C ALA A 97 -5.52 14.79 -15.60
N ARG A 98 -4.49 14.36 -14.85
CA ARG A 98 -4.26 12.93 -14.55
C ARG A 98 -5.33 12.33 -13.65
N ALA A 99 -5.86 13.11 -12.68
CA ALA A 99 -6.99 12.68 -11.86
C ALA A 99 -8.23 12.43 -12.72
N GLU A 100 -8.53 13.30 -13.67
CA GLU A 100 -9.64 13.15 -14.62
C GLU A 100 -9.48 11.92 -15.51
N ASP A 101 -8.25 11.65 -15.97
CA ASP A 101 -7.93 10.42 -16.71
C ASP A 101 -8.15 9.16 -15.86
N SER A 102 -7.74 9.20 -14.59
CA SER A 102 -7.95 8.10 -13.63
C SER A 102 -9.42 7.87 -13.35
N LEU A 103 -10.21 8.93 -13.12
CA LEU A 103 -11.67 8.85 -12.93
C LEU A 103 -12.37 8.15 -14.12
N ARG A 104 -11.98 8.52 -15.36
CA ARG A 104 -12.53 7.89 -16.56
C ARG A 104 -12.21 6.38 -16.64
N ARG A 105 -10.95 5.99 -16.31
CA ARG A 105 -10.54 4.58 -16.29
C ARG A 105 -11.22 3.79 -15.17
N LEU A 106 -11.34 4.38 -14.00
CA LEU A 106 -12.00 3.82 -12.82
C LEU A 106 -13.53 3.77 -12.95
N GLN A 107 -14.10 4.45 -13.96
CA GLN A 107 -15.55 4.59 -14.16
C GLN A 107 -16.26 5.14 -12.90
N ARG A 108 -15.66 6.15 -12.26
CA ARG A 108 -16.13 6.79 -11.03
C ARG A 108 -16.14 8.31 -11.17
N ASP A 109 -17.03 8.94 -10.44
CA ASP A 109 -17.06 10.41 -10.31
C ASP A 109 -16.06 10.91 -9.24
N THR A 110 -15.69 10.03 -8.29
CA THR A 110 -14.81 10.38 -7.18
C THR A 110 -13.80 9.26 -6.92
N ILE A 111 -12.53 9.62 -6.75
CA ILE A 111 -11.47 8.77 -6.20
C ILE A 111 -11.42 9.01 -4.69
N ASP A 112 -11.48 7.94 -3.88
CA ASP A 112 -11.53 8.12 -2.43
C ASP A 112 -10.20 8.67 -1.88
N ILE A 113 -9.05 8.09 -2.27
CA ILE A 113 -7.73 8.53 -1.85
C ILE A 113 -6.91 8.81 -3.10
N TYR A 114 -6.55 10.07 -3.36
CA TYR A 114 -5.69 10.42 -4.49
C TYR A 114 -4.32 10.84 -3.99
N GLN A 115 -3.26 10.20 -4.51
CA GLN A 115 -1.92 10.28 -3.94
C GLN A 115 -0.88 10.77 -4.94
N LEU A 116 0.13 11.50 -4.47
CA LEU A 116 1.39 11.64 -5.21
C LEU A 116 2.21 10.35 -5.09
N HIS A 117 2.73 9.84 -6.22
CA HIS A 117 3.42 8.55 -6.28
C HIS A 117 4.92 8.68 -6.03
N SER A 118 5.34 8.66 -4.77
CA SER A 118 6.73 8.65 -4.33
C SER A 118 7.54 9.89 -4.77
N PRO A 119 7.07 11.12 -4.49
CA PRO A 119 7.88 12.32 -4.64
C PRO A 119 9.02 12.32 -3.60
N SER A 120 10.12 13.00 -3.91
CA SER A 120 11.14 13.39 -2.94
C SER A 120 10.68 14.59 -2.13
N LEU A 121 11.31 14.85 -0.96
CA LEU A 121 11.04 16.04 -0.17
C LEU A 121 11.25 17.33 -0.96
N ALA A 122 12.32 17.40 -1.76
CA ALA A 122 12.58 18.55 -2.63
C ALA A 122 11.46 18.80 -3.65
N GLU A 123 10.92 17.73 -4.26
CA GLU A 123 9.77 17.83 -5.18
C GLU A 123 8.50 18.27 -4.42
N LEU A 124 8.26 17.75 -3.20
CA LEU A 124 7.13 18.18 -2.38
C LEU A 124 7.17 19.67 -2.03
N GLN A 125 8.35 20.21 -1.80
CA GLN A 125 8.56 21.63 -1.46
C GLN A 125 8.60 22.54 -2.68
N GLN A 126 8.97 22.02 -3.86
CA GLN A 126 9.15 22.80 -5.07
C GLN A 126 7.82 23.14 -5.75
N TYR A 127 6.86 22.19 -5.76
CA TYR A 127 5.63 22.31 -6.54
C TYR A 127 4.42 22.69 -5.66
N ASP A 128 3.51 23.47 -6.22
CA ASP A 128 2.23 23.86 -5.58
C ASP A 128 1.16 22.76 -5.75
N TRP A 129 1.53 21.50 -5.51
CA TRP A 129 0.66 20.34 -5.61
C TRP A 129 -0.54 20.39 -4.64
N PRO A 130 -0.46 21.00 -3.42
CA PRO A 130 -1.62 21.08 -2.52
C PRO A 130 -2.79 21.81 -3.17
N LYS A 131 -2.54 22.84 -3.98
CA LYS A 131 -3.57 23.55 -4.72
C LYS A 131 -4.37 22.64 -5.66
N ALA A 132 -3.71 21.66 -6.30
CA ALA A 132 -4.39 20.68 -7.13
C ALA A 132 -5.32 19.79 -6.29
N MET A 133 -4.85 19.30 -5.13
CA MET A 133 -5.63 18.45 -4.23
C MET A 133 -6.85 19.21 -3.70
N ASP A 134 -6.68 20.47 -3.28
CA ASP A 134 -7.78 21.33 -2.83
C ASP A 134 -8.81 21.57 -3.95
N THR A 135 -8.35 21.84 -5.16
CA THR A 135 -9.22 22.02 -6.32
C THR A 135 -10.03 20.75 -6.59
N LEU A 136 -9.39 19.59 -6.60
CA LEU A 136 -10.05 18.30 -6.83
C LEU A 136 -11.05 17.96 -5.71
N LYS A 137 -10.73 18.28 -4.45
CA LYS A 137 -11.66 18.14 -3.30
C LYS A 137 -12.86 19.06 -3.45
N GLN A 138 -12.67 20.34 -3.78
CA GLN A 138 -13.76 21.30 -4.01
C GLN A 138 -14.69 20.88 -5.16
N GLN A 139 -14.13 20.24 -6.19
CA GLN A 139 -14.91 19.68 -7.31
C GLN A 139 -15.57 18.33 -6.99
N GLY A 140 -15.35 17.76 -5.82
CA GLY A 140 -15.83 16.42 -5.44
C GLY A 140 -15.16 15.27 -6.19
N LYS A 141 -14.07 15.53 -6.90
CA LYS A 141 -13.33 14.51 -7.70
C LYS A 141 -12.44 13.61 -6.85
N ILE A 142 -12.02 14.07 -5.67
CA ILE A 142 -11.34 13.26 -4.67
C ILE A 142 -11.94 13.51 -3.30
N ARG A 143 -11.86 12.51 -2.39
CA ARG A 143 -12.28 12.68 -0.99
C ARG A 143 -11.11 13.08 -0.11
N PHE A 144 -9.99 12.35 -0.19
CA PHE A 144 -8.82 12.51 0.66
C PHE A 144 -7.56 12.68 -0.16
N ALA A 145 -6.73 13.65 0.22
CA ALA A 145 -5.40 13.86 -0.35
C ALA A 145 -4.38 12.95 0.37
N GLY A 146 -3.52 12.30 -0.40
CA GLY A 146 -2.49 11.41 0.14
C GLY A 146 -1.15 11.53 -0.56
N VAL A 147 -0.14 10.92 0.02
CA VAL A 147 1.20 10.79 -0.56
C VAL A 147 1.78 9.40 -0.23
N SER A 148 2.30 8.71 -1.25
CA SER A 148 3.13 7.53 -1.05
C SER A 148 4.57 8.00 -0.83
N ILE A 149 5.10 7.84 0.36
CA ILE A 149 6.43 8.32 0.76
C ILE A 149 7.51 7.23 0.68
N ASN A 150 8.77 7.66 0.50
CA ASN A 150 9.93 6.76 0.49
C ASN A 150 10.82 6.90 1.74
N ASP A 151 10.70 7.99 2.48
CA ASP A 151 11.55 8.33 3.61
C ASP A 151 10.74 9.02 4.72
N ALA A 152 11.31 9.00 5.92
CA ALA A 152 10.67 9.56 7.12
C ALA A 152 10.65 11.09 7.12
N GLU A 153 11.61 11.74 6.48
CA GLU A 153 11.71 13.19 6.43
C GLU A 153 10.55 13.79 5.64
N SER A 154 10.28 13.23 4.46
CA SER A 154 9.11 13.60 3.64
C SER A 154 7.80 13.39 4.40
N GLY A 155 7.64 12.26 5.08
CA GLY A 155 6.44 11.96 5.85
C GLY A 155 6.24 12.92 7.02
N ARG A 156 7.28 13.19 7.80
CA ARG A 156 7.25 14.16 8.88
C ARG A 156 6.84 15.53 8.39
N TRP A 157 7.49 16.01 7.33
CA TRP A 157 7.18 17.32 6.75
C TRP A 157 5.71 17.43 6.31
N LEU A 158 5.17 16.39 5.68
CA LEU A 158 3.77 16.35 5.26
C LEU A 158 2.81 16.42 6.45
N ILE A 159 3.07 15.66 7.52
CA ILE A 159 2.23 15.61 8.73
C ILE A 159 2.27 16.95 9.46
N GLU A 160 3.48 17.47 9.75
CA GLU A 160 3.67 18.72 10.51
C GLU A 160 3.07 19.94 9.79
N ASN A 161 2.97 19.91 8.46
CA ASN A 161 2.35 21.00 7.69
C ASN A 161 0.87 20.73 7.32
N GLY A 162 0.29 19.61 7.78
CA GLY A 162 -1.13 19.28 7.51
C GLY A 162 -1.46 19.08 6.04
N LEU A 163 -0.50 18.59 5.23
CA LEU A 163 -0.60 18.51 3.77
C LEU A 163 -1.13 17.16 3.25
N ALA A 164 -1.27 16.15 4.11
CA ALA A 164 -1.79 14.86 3.71
C ALA A 164 -2.72 14.27 4.78
N GLU A 165 -3.87 13.76 4.36
CA GLU A 165 -4.82 13.04 5.21
C GLU A 165 -4.49 11.55 5.28
N VAL A 166 -3.79 11.03 4.25
CA VAL A 166 -3.37 9.63 4.16
C VAL A 166 -1.93 9.54 3.67
N LEU A 167 -1.11 8.75 4.34
CA LEU A 167 0.22 8.38 3.88
C LEU A 167 0.29 6.90 3.53
N GLN A 168 0.99 6.58 2.45
CA GLN A 168 1.32 5.22 2.09
C GLN A 168 2.80 4.98 2.36
N VAL A 169 3.10 4.01 3.26
CA VAL A 169 4.42 3.76 3.84
C VAL A 169 4.91 2.37 3.47
N ASP A 170 6.19 2.24 3.09
CA ASP A 170 6.87 0.95 3.01
C ASP A 170 7.19 0.46 4.41
N TYR A 171 6.57 -0.64 4.84
CA TYR A 171 6.78 -1.20 6.18
C TYR A 171 6.59 -2.70 6.20
N SER A 172 7.51 -3.38 6.84
CA SER A 172 7.49 -4.83 7.06
C SER A 172 8.47 -5.20 8.18
N MET A 173 8.50 -6.45 8.60
CA MET A 173 9.51 -6.95 9.55
C MET A 173 10.97 -6.74 9.08
N LEU A 174 11.20 -6.50 7.77
CA LEU A 174 12.53 -6.26 7.20
C LEU A 174 12.81 -4.78 6.88
N VAL A 175 11.80 -3.91 7.04
CA VAL A 175 11.89 -2.47 6.74
C VAL A 175 11.04 -1.72 7.75
N THR A 176 11.65 -1.16 8.81
CA THR A 176 10.93 -0.50 9.92
C THR A 176 11.20 1.00 10.01
N ALA A 177 12.37 1.46 9.59
CA ALA A 177 12.89 2.80 9.89
C ALA A 177 11.95 3.97 9.59
N VAL A 178 11.14 3.90 8.52
CA VAL A 178 10.16 4.95 8.20
C VAL A 178 8.98 4.90 9.18
N GLY A 179 8.50 3.68 9.50
CA GLY A 179 7.39 3.47 10.42
C GLY A 179 7.69 3.97 11.83
N ASP A 180 8.89 3.71 12.34
CA ASP A 180 9.31 4.12 13.69
C ASP A 180 9.19 5.64 13.92
N VAL A 181 9.37 6.44 12.86
CA VAL A 181 9.24 7.90 12.91
C VAL A 181 7.80 8.34 12.62
N ILE A 182 7.14 7.73 11.63
CA ILE A 182 5.89 8.23 11.08
C ILE A 182 4.67 7.78 11.90
N PHE A 183 4.67 6.58 12.46
CA PHE A 183 3.47 6.07 13.15
C PHE A 183 3.08 6.87 14.40
N PRO A 184 4.02 7.27 15.30
CA PRO A 184 3.66 8.15 16.42
C PRO A 184 3.09 9.49 15.97
N LEU A 185 3.68 10.12 14.96
CA LEU A 185 3.20 11.38 14.40
C LEU A 185 1.83 11.23 13.72
N ALA A 186 1.64 10.17 12.97
CA ALA A 186 0.35 9.89 12.30
C ALA A 186 -0.78 9.66 13.31
N GLU A 187 -0.52 8.98 14.43
CA GLU A 187 -1.48 8.79 15.51
C GLU A 187 -1.82 10.13 16.19
N GLU A 188 -0.84 10.96 16.50
CA GLU A 188 -1.03 12.27 17.11
C GLU A 188 -1.84 13.22 16.22
N HIS A 189 -1.55 13.24 14.91
CA HIS A 189 -2.20 14.15 13.96
C HIS A 189 -3.42 13.54 13.24
N GLY A 190 -3.75 12.28 13.48
CA GLY A 190 -4.89 11.61 12.87
C GLY A 190 -4.74 11.32 11.39
N VAL A 191 -3.52 11.11 10.90
CA VAL A 191 -3.24 10.76 9.51
C VAL A 191 -3.43 9.26 9.30
N GLY A 192 -4.19 8.87 8.26
CA GLY A 192 -4.41 7.47 7.91
C GLY A 192 -3.15 6.84 7.30
N ILE A 193 -2.81 5.62 7.71
CA ILE A 193 -1.62 4.91 7.20
C ILE A 193 -2.01 3.67 6.42
N LEU A 194 -1.58 3.60 5.15
CA LEU A 194 -1.63 2.42 4.30
C LEU A 194 -0.24 1.81 4.18
N ILE A 195 -0.08 0.53 4.53
CA ILE A 195 1.21 -0.16 4.43
C ILE A 195 1.33 -0.83 3.07
N ARG A 196 2.30 -0.38 2.26
CA ARG A 196 2.73 -1.08 1.05
C ARG A 196 3.87 -2.06 1.34
N MET A 197 3.97 -3.10 0.52
CA MET A 197 5.01 -4.16 0.61
C MET A 197 5.11 -4.88 1.98
N PRO A 198 3.98 -5.18 2.67
CA PRO A 198 4.02 -5.77 4.02
C PRO A 198 4.72 -7.14 4.08
N MET A 199 4.85 -7.83 2.94
CA MET A 199 5.58 -9.10 2.80
C MET A 199 6.93 -8.95 2.08
N ALA A 200 7.53 -7.73 2.05
CA ALA A 200 8.84 -7.46 1.45
C ALA A 200 9.00 -8.08 0.05
N ARG A 201 8.10 -7.76 -0.88
CA ARG A 201 8.04 -8.33 -2.26
C ARG A 201 7.94 -9.85 -2.32
N GLY A 202 7.52 -10.50 -1.25
CA GLY A 202 7.35 -11.95 -1.14
C GLY A 202 8.46 -12.65 -0.35
N VAL A 203 9.51 -11.97 0.09
CA VAL A 203 10.58 -12.56 0.91
C VAL A 203 10.01 -13.16 2.21
N LEU A 204 9.06 -12.45 2.85
CA LEU A 204 8.38 -12.89 4.07
C LEU A 204 7.27 -13.95 3.85
N THR A 205 7.21 -14.57 2.67
CA THR A 205 6.28 -15.70 2.43
C THR A 205 6.91 -17.06 2.75
N GLY A 206 8.20 -17.10 3.09
CA GLY A 206 8.95 -18.33 3.34
C GLY A 206 9.33 -19.12 2.09
N LYS A 207 9.07 -18.60 0.88
CA LYS A 207 9.34 -19.29 -0.40
C LYS A 207 10.78 -19.12 -0.89
N PHE A 208 11.51 -18.13 -0.37
CA PHE A 208 12.85 -17.82 -0.80
C PHE A 208 13.90 -18.56 0.04
N THR A 209 14.82 -19.20 -0.67
CA THR A 209 16.04 -19.78 -0.13
C THR A 209 17.25 -19.16 -0.84
N GLU A 210 18.46 -19.32 -0.33
CA GLU A 210 19.70 -18.86 -1.00
C GLU A 210 19.89 -19.42 -2.41
N LYS A 211 19.20 -20.52 -2.74
CA LYS A 211 19.24 -21.19 -4.04
C LYS A 211 18.02 -20.87 -4.91
N THR A 212 17.11 -20.00 -4.44
CA THR A 212 15.93 -19.67 -5.22
C THR A 212 16.32 -18.77 -6.38
N ASP A 213 16.08 -19.25 -7.61
CA ASP A 213 16.17 -18.40 -8.78
C ASP A 213 15.11 -17.28 -8.69
N THR A 214 15.58 -16.05 -8.66
CA THR A 214 14.71 -14.87 -8.56
C THR A 214 14.57 -14.14 -9.89
N GLU A 215 15.10 -14.67 -11.00
CA GLU A 215 14.97 -14.08 -12.32
C GLU A 215 13.49 -13.91 -12.68
N GLY A 216 13.11 -12.73 -13.11
CA GLY A 216 11.71 -12.38 -13.38
C GLY A 216 10.80 -12.26 -12.15
N HIS A 217 11.29 -12.55 -10.94
CA HIS A 217 10.53 -12.32 -9.71
C HIS A 217 10.71 -10.88 -9.19
N ARG A 218 9.64 -10.33 -8.58
CA ARG A 218 9.71 -8.95 -8.04
C ARG A 218 10.74 -8.78 -6.93
N ALA A 219 11.10 -9.83 -6.21
CA ALA A 219 12.17 -9.79 -5.22
C ALA A 219 13.53 -9.42 -5.84
N ALA A 220 13.77 -9.77 -7.11
CA ALA A 220 14.99 -9.36 -7.82
C ALA A 220 15.16 -7.82 -7.87
N MET A 221 14.07 -7.05 -7.76
CA MET A 221 14.13 -5.58 -7.67
C MET A 221 14.76 -5.07 -6.36
N LEU A 222 15.03 -5.93 -5.38
CA LEU A 222 15.75 -5.59 -4.15
C LEU A 222 17.26 -5.54 -4.39
N GLY A 223 17.76 -6.11 -5.52
CA GLY A 223 19.15 -6.10 -5.89
C GLY A 223 20.03 -6.75 -4.80
N GLU A 224 21.15 -6.13 -4.48
CA GLU A 224 22.13 -6.61 -3.48
C GLU A 224 21.53 -6.81 -2.07
N LYS A 225 20.43 -6.15 -1.75
CA LYS A 225 19.74 -6.30 -0.45
C LYS A 225 18.95 -7.61 -0.33
N LEU A 226 18.72 -8.33 -1.43
CA LEU A 226 17.85 -9.50 -1.42
C LEU A 226 18.41 -10.62 -0.54
N ASP A 227 19.71 -10.88 -0.61
CA ASP A 227 20.36 -11.96 0.15
C ASP A 227 20.29 -11.67 1.65
N ASP A 228 20.60 -10.45 2.08
CA ASP A 228 20.47 -10.03 3.47
C ASP A 228 19.01 -10.16 3.96
N MET A 229 18.05 -9.73 3.16
CA MET A 229 16.64 -9.85 3.50
C MET A 229 16.17 -11.30 3.62
N ILE A 230 16.72 -12.23 2.81
CA ILE A 230 16.44 -13.66 2.93
C ILE A 230 17.04 -14.22 4.22
N ILE A 231 18.28 -13.83 4.57
CA ILE A 231 18.93 -14.24 5.82
C ILE A 231 18.10 -13.76 7.03
N HIS A 232 17.72 -12.50 7.06
CA HIS A 232 16.91 -11.92 8.15
C HIS A 232 15.51 -12.56 8.23
N ALA A 233 14.87 -12.84 7.11
CA ALA A 233 13.59 -13.54 7.09
C ALA A 233 13.68 -14.94 7.72
N ARG A 234 14.79 -15.65 7.49
CA ARG A 234 15.05 -16.96 8.10
C ARG A 234 15.25 -16.90 9.61
N GLN A 235 15.83 -15.82 10.13
CA GLN A 235 15.96 -15.62 11.57
C GLN A 235 14.59 -15.43 12.24
N LEU A 236 13.61 -14.87 11.53
CA LEU A 236 12.24 -14.66 11.98
C LEU A 236 11.34 -15.89 11.81
N ALA A 237 11.66 -16.83 10.91
CA ALA A 237 10.82 -17.97 10.59
C ALA A 237 10.50 -18.87 11.79
N PRO A 238 11.46 -19.22 12.69
CA PRO A 238 11.16 -20.03 13.86
C PRO A 238 10.15 -19.40 14.83
N LEU A 239 10.13 -18.06 14.92
CA LEU A 239 9.15 -17.34 15.72
C LEU A 239 7.76 -17.43 15.07
N ALA A 240 7.69 -17.26 13.74
CA ALA A 240 6.44 -17.38 13.00
C ALA A 240 5.81 -18.80 13.10
N GLU A 241 6.63 -19.85 13.19
CA GLU A 241 6.19 -21.25 13.36
C GLU A 241 5.50 -21.51 14.71
N GLN A 242 5.70 -20.63 15.71
CA GLN A 242 5.04 -20.71 17.02
C GLN A 242 3.63 -20.09 17.00
N HIS A 243 3.25 -19.44 15.90
CA HIS A 243 1.96 -18.79 15.72
C HIS A 243 1.11 -19.49 14.67
N ASP A 244 -0.21 -19.39 14.81
CA ASP A 244 -1.14 -19.93 13.84
C ASP A 244 -1.00 -19.23 12.48
N GLY A 245 -1.01 -20.03 11.42
CA GLY A 245 -1.00 -19.56 10.03
C GLY A 245 0.35 -19.66 9.35
N SER A 246 0.45 -19.04 8.18
CA SER A 246 1.68 -19.01 7.38
C SER A 246 2.60 -17.87 7.80
N PHE A 247 3.88 -17.95 7.42
CA PHE A 247 4.84 -16.85 7.61
C PHE A 247 4.34 -15.54 6.97
N GLY A 248 3.67 -15.61 5.80
CA GLY A 248 3.05 -14.43 5.18
C GLY A 248 1.94 -13.82 6.03
N GLN A 249 1.11 -14.64 6.70
CA GLN A 249 0.09 -14.15 7.63
C GLN A 249 0.70 -13.52 8.88
N PHE A 250 1.76 -14.12 9.42
CA PHE A 250 2.54 -13.52 10.51
C PHE A 250 3.10 -12.17 10.13
N ALA A 251 3.69 -12.05 8.92
CA ALA A 251 4.19 -10.78 8.39
C ALA A 251 3.08 -9.72 8.21
N LEU A 252 1.90 -10.11 7.76
CA LEU A 252 0.76 -9.21 7.65
C LEU A 252 0.25 -8.75 9.01
N ARG A 253 0.18 -9.64 10.00
CA ARG A 253 -0.17 -9.28 11.39
C ARG A 253 0.83 -8.31 11.98
N TYR A 254 2.13 -8.50 11.74
CA TYR A 254 3.14 -7.52 12.13
C TYR A 254 2.88 -6.15 11.49
N ALA A 255 2.63 -6.12 10.18
CA ALA A 255 2.43 -4.88 9.46
C ALA A 255 1.21 -4.07 9.95
N VAL A 256 0.18 -4.74 10.47
CA VAL A 256 -1.01 -4.08 11.03
C VAL A 256 -0.99 -3.94 12.56
N SER A 257 0.09 -4.36 13.24
CA SER A 257 0.22 -4.22 14.71
C SER A 257 0.32 -2.77 15.19
N PRO A 258 1.01 -1.83 14.49
CA PRO A 258 1.03 -0.45 14.95
C PRO A 258 -0.37 0.17 14.89
N LYS A 259 -0.77 0.87 15.95
CA LYS A 259 -2.12 1.44 16.10
C LYS A 259 -2.44 2.49 15.03
N ALA A 260 -1.44 3.24 14.56
CA ALA A 260 -1.58 4.22 13.48
C ALA A 260 -1.97 3.58 12.14
N VAL A 261 -1.70 2.28 11.93
CA VAL A 261 -1.92 1.61 10.66
C VAL A 261 -3.41 1.34 10.44
N SER A 262 -3.95 1.89 9.37
CA SER A 262 -5.34 1.68 8.94
C SER A 262 -5.49 0.39 8.15
N ALA A 263 -4.59 0.11 7.20
CA ALA A 263 -4.61 -1.12 6.40
C ALA A 263 -3.22 -1.51 5.88
N ALA A 264 -2.98 -2.82 5.75
CA ALA A 264 -1.93 -3.35 4.90
C ALA A 264 -2.51 -3.74 3.53
N ILE A 265 -1.80 -3.43 2.43
CA ILE A 265 -2.25 -3.64 1.05
C ILE A 265 -1.37 -4.65 0.31
N PRO A 266 -1.37 -5.94 0.71
CA PRO A 266 -0.65 -6.97 -0.01
C PRO A 266 -1.22 -7.18 -1.41
N GLY A 267 -0.35 -7.49 -2.38
CA GLY A 267 -0.78 -7.96 -3.69
C GLY A 267 -1.15 -9.45 -3.68
N ALA A 268 -2.01 -9.86 -4.63
CA ALA A 268 -2.34 -11.26 -4.88
C ALA A 268 -2.45 -11.51 -6.39
N ARG A 269 -2.31 -12.78 -6.79
CA ARG A 269 -2.52 -13.26 -8.17
C ARG A 269 -3.66 -14.28 -8.26
N THR A 270 -4.01 -14.92 -7.15
CA THR A 270 -5.04 -15.96 -7.09
C THR A 270 -5.97 -15.73 -5.91
N VAL A 271 -7.16 -16.34 -5.96
CA VAL A 271 -8.14 -16.29 -4.87
C VAL A 271 -7.58 -16.95 -3.60
N GLU A 272 -6.76 -18.01 -3.72
CA GLU A 272 -6.11 -18.65 -2.59
C GLU A 272 -5.18 -17.67 -1.87
N GLN A 273 -4.38 -16.89 -2.62
CA GLN A 273 -3.51 -15.87 -2.03
C GLN A 273 -4.32 -14.77 -1.35
N LEU A 274 -5.43 -14.32 -1.93
CA LEU A 274 -6.34 -13.37 -1.28
C LEU A 274 -6.90 -13.95 0.03
N THR A 275 -7.40 -15.17 0.01
CA THR A 275 -7.93 -15.87 1.19
C THR A 275 -6.88 -15.98 2.29
N GLN A 276 -5.64 -16.33 1.94
CA GLN A 276 -4.51 -16.39 2.88
C GLN A 276 -4.19 -15.01 3.46
N ASN A 277 -4.19 -13.96 2.63
CA ASN A 277 -3.95 -12.59 3.10
C ASN A 277 -5.05 -12.14 4.08
N VAL A 278 -6.32 -12.36 3.72
CA VAL A 278 -7.48 -11.99 4.54
C VAL A 278 -7.51 -12.72 5.89
N ALA A 279 -7.06 -13.98 5.93
CA ALA A 279 -6.96 -14.75 7.16
C ALA A 279 -5.94 -14.20 8.19
N ALA A 280 -5.10 -13.23 7.78
CA ALA A 280 -4.24 -12.50 8.72
C ALA A 280 -5.02 -11.49 9.58
N SER A 281 -6.19 -11.03 9.11
CA SER A 281 -7.00 -10.02 9.81
C SER A 281 -7.58 -10.57 11.10
N ASN A 282 -7.11 -10.07 12.25
CA ASN A 282 -7.54 -10.48 13.59
C ASN A 282 -7.96 -9.30 14.49
N GLY A 283 -7.79 -8.05 14.02
CA GLY A 283 -8.19 -6.83 14.71
C GLY A 283 -7.15 -6.24 15.67
N TYR A 284 -6.06 -6.95 15.96
CA TYR A 284 -5.04 -6.51 16.93
C TYR A 284 -3.58 -6.73 16.49
N GLY A 285 -3.36 -7.48 15.38
CA GLY A 285 -2.01 -7.79 14.89
C GLY A 285 -1.31 -8.87 15.72
N LEU A 286 -0.06 -8.62 16.10
CA LEU A 286 0.73 -9.45 17.02
C LEU A 286 0.70 -8.84 18.43
N ASP A 287 0.81 -9.69 19.46
CA ASP A 287 0.89 -9.24 20.84
C ASP A 287 2.25 -8.59 21.18
N ALA A 288 2.30 -7.88 22.30
CA ALA A 288 3.48 -7.10 22.71
C ALA A 288 4.73 -7.97 22.97
N ALA A 289 4.56 -9.20 23.45
CA ALA A 289 5.67 -10.12 23.72
C ALA A 289 6.31 -10.55 22.38
N THR A 290 5.48 -10.97 21.43
CA THR A 290 5.92 -11.33 20.07
C THR A 290 6.62 -10.16 19.34
N LEU A 291 6.06 -8.96 19.47
CA LEU A 291 6.68 -7.75 18.88
C LEU A 291 8.05 -7.44 19.50
N ALA A 292 8.21 -7.65 20.84
CA ALA A 292 9.49 -7.47 21.52
C ALA A 292 10.52 -8.53 21.08
N GLU A 293 10.12 -9.78 20.85
CA GLU A 293 11.00 -10.83 20.33
C GLU A 293 11.46 -10.52 18.90
N ILE A 294 10.55 -10.05 18.03
CA ILE A 294 10.91 -9.58 16.67
C ILE A 294 11.93 -8.45 16.78
N ALA A 295 11.70 -7.43 17.62
CA ALA A 295 12.60 -6.31 17.80
C ALA A 295 13.98 -6.76 18.30
N ALA A 296 14.06 -7.75 19.22
CA ALA A 296 15.32 -8.30 19.70
C ALA A 296 16.10 -9.00 18.56
N ILE A 297 15.44 -9.74 17.68
CA ILE A 297 16.08 -10.32 16.49
C ILE A 297 16.59 -9.23 15.55
N GLN A 298 15.77 -8.21 15.27
CA GLN A 298 16.13 -7.08 14.40
C GLN A 298 17.35 -6.30 14.88
N GLN A 299 17.58 -6.21 16.19
CA GLN A 299 18.77 -5.58 16.77
C GLN A 299 20.09 -6.32 16.49
N THR A 300 20.02 -7.55 16.01
CA THR A 300 21.21 -8.34 15.64
C THR A 300 21.65 -8.16 14.20
N TRP A 301 20.96 -7.36 13.43
CA TRP A 301 21.17 -7.14 11.98
C TRP A 301 22.14 -6.01 11.68
#